data_08470d96dec1063af150c65fc13a5786
#
_entry.id   08470d96dec1063af150c65fc13a5786
#
_cell.length_a   1.000
_cell.length_b   1.000
_cell.length_c   1.000
_cell.angle_alpha   90.00
_cell.angle_beta   90.00
_cell.angle_gamma   90.00
#
_symmetry.space_group_name_H-M   'P 1'
#
loop_
_entity.id
_entity.type
_entity.pdbx_description
1 polymer ?
#
loop_
_entity_poly.entity_id
_entity_poly.type
_entity_poly.pdbx_seq_one_letter_code
_entity_poly.pdbx_strand_id
1 'polypeptide(L)'
;DLHSTSRRQRQMCIRDSHRTDEYGGSAENRARFAAEAVSAVHAAVPGMPIDYKLAVRQENPHFGNAGVVEEELPVFVPLLEQAGVTSFHVTLANHSALENTIPPADHPYFSQPGCFLKFCDEVRQYTDLPICGVGGLNDPDLVEQQLASGRIQCAAMSRQLLADPDWVNKLKNGQAEQIHRCLRCNKKCLGGLMAHQGTRCVYDALREKEAKNA
;
A
#
# COMPACT_ATOMS: atom_id res chain seq x y z
N ASP A 1 -15.01 -22.51 -8.79
CA ASP A 1 -15.24 -21.12 -8.37
C ASP A 1 -14.05 -20.58 -7.57
N LEU A 2 -12.94 -20.34 -8.30
CA LEU A 2 -11.64 -20.00 -7.72
C LEU A 2 -11.49 -18.51 -7.35
N HIS A 3 -12.53 -17.70 -7.55
CA HIS A 3 -12.51 -16.26 -7.38
C HIS A 3 -13.53 -15.71 -6.37
N SER A 4 -14.06 -16.55 -5.49
CA SER A 4 -15.00 -16.05 -4.49
C SER A 4 -14.28 -15.17 -3.47
N THR A 5 -14.88 -14.02 -3.15
CA THR A 5 -14.41 -13.09 -2.11
C THR A 5 -14.23 -13.78 -0.75
N SER A 6 -14.97 -14.86 -0.48
CA SER A 6 -14.85 -15.66 0.73
C SER A 6 -13.48 -16.37 0.88
N ARG A 7 -12.78 -16.66 -0.21
CA ARG A 7 -11.46 -17.29 -0.17
C ARG A 7 -10.36 -16.27 0.18
N ARG A 8 -10.48 -15.04 -0.34
CA ARG A 8 -9.60 -13.93 0.05
C ARG A 8 -9.80 -13.54 1.51
N GLN A 9 -11.04 -13.50 1.97
CA GLN A 9 -11.34 -13.26 3.39
C GLN A 9 -10.70 -14.30 4.31
N ARG A 10 -10.64 -15.58 3.92
CA ARG A 10 -10.00 -16.63 4.73
C ARG A 10 -8.49 -16.43 4.88
N GLN A 11 -7.79 -15.92 3.87
CA GLN A 11 -6.35 -15.61 3.96
C GLN A 11 -6.08 -14.34 4.77
N MET A 12 -6.98 -13.36 4.70
CA MET A 12 -6.82 -12.07 5.37
C MET A 12 -7.29 -12.09 6.84
N CYS A 13 -8.12 -13.06 7.23
CA CYS A 13 -8.64 -13.22 8.60
C CYS A 13 -7.83 -14.20 9.44
N ILE A 14 -6.55 -14.45 9.11
CA ILE A 14 -5.72 -15.39 9.88
C ILE A 14 -5.65 -14.97 11.36
N ARG A 15 -5.65 -13.68 11.67
CA ARG A 15 -5.62 -13.16 13.02
C ARG A 15 -6.88 -13.52 13.83
N ASP A 16 -8.05 -13.38 13.22
CA ASP A 16 -9.34 -13.64 13.86
C ASP A 16 -9.86 -15.04 13.53
N SER A 17 -9.09 -15.83 12.79
CA SER A 17 -9.49 -17.19 12.52
C SER A 17 -9.48 -17.99 13.82
N HIS A 18 -10.54 -18.73 14.07
CA HIS A 18 -10.61 -19.75 15.12
C HIS A 18 -9.70 -20.94 14.80
N ARG A 19 -8.56 -20.67 14.11
CA ARG A 19 -7.57 -21.69 13.80
C ARG A 19 -6.85 -22.12 15.09
N THR A 20 -6.84 -23.41 15.32
CA THR A 20 -6.17 -24.05 16.45
C THR A 20 -4.90 -24.79 16.02
N ASP A 21 -4.56 -24.70 14.73
CA ASP A 21 -3.35 -25.28 14.16
C ASP A 21 -2.15 -24.31 14.24
N GLU A 22 -1.02 -24.72 13.66
CA GLU A 22 0.25 -24.00 13.66
C GLU A 22 0.26 -22.66 12.89
N TYR A 23 -0.86 -22.29 12.24
CA TYR A 23 -1.04 -21.01 11.50
C TYR A 23 -1.96 -20.04 12.25
N GLY A 24 -2.39 -20.35 13.47
CA GLY A 24 -3.27 -19.52 14.26
C GLY A 24 -2.78 -19.29 15.68
N GLY A 25 -3.43 -18.41 16.42
CA GLY A 25 -3.09 -18.09 17.80
C GLY A 25 -1.98 -17.03 17.94
N SER A 26 -0.74 -17.40 18.20
CA SER A 26 0.36 -16.46 18.44
C SER A 26 0.76 -15.66 17.19
N ALA A 27 1.47 -14.54 17.36
CA ALA A 27 1.98 -13.73 16.27
C ALA A 27 2.90 -14.53 15.33
N GLU A 28 3.75 -15.40 15.90
CA GLU A 28 4.66 -16.29 15.16
C GLU A 28 3.88 -17.26 14.27
N ASN A 29 2.83 -17.88 14.80
CA ASN A 29 1.98 -18.79 14.03
C ASN A 29 1.25 -18.07 12.90
N ARG A 30 0.76 -16.85 13.16
CA ARG A 30 0.10 -16.03 12.12
C ARG A 30 1.07 -15.54 11.05
N ALA A 31 2.33 -15.28 11.38
CA ALA A 31 3.38 -14.94 10.43
C ALA A 31 3.88 -16.14 9.62
N ARG A 32 3.74 -17.36 10.13
CA ARG A 32 4.29 -18.60 9.55
C ARG A 32 3.96 -18.79 8.09
N PHE A 33 2.69 -18.69 7.70
CA PHE A 33 2.27 -18.88 6.31
C PHE A 33 2.95 -17.89 5.37
N ALA A 34 3.05 -16.63 5.77
CA ALA A 34 3.71 -15.60 4.99
C ALA A 34 5.21 -15.88 4.86
N ALA A 35 5.88 -16.26 5.94
CA ALA A 35 7.30 -16.61 5.95
C ALA A 35 7.59 -17.85 5.09
N GLU A 36 6.77 -18.90 5.18
CA GLU A 36 6.90 -20.10 4.33
C GLU A 36 6.70 -19.78 2.85
N ALA A 37 5.71 -18.95 2.50
CA ALA A 37 5.48 -18.52 1.13
C ALA A 37 6.67 -17.71 0.59
N VAL A 38 7.20 -16.77 1.35
CA VAL A 38 8.39 -15.99 0.99
C VAL A 38 9.60 -16.90 0.81
N SER A 39 9.85 -17.82 1.76
CA SER A 39 10.96 -18.77 1.69
C SER A 39 10.87 -19.67 0.44
N ALA A 40 9.67 -20.13 0.10
CA ALA A 40 9.45 -20.93 -1.11
C ALA A 40 9.74 -20.15 -2.39
N VAL A 41 9.32 -18.86 -2.45
CA VAL A 41 9.64 -17.99 -3.59
C VAL A 41 11.13 -17.72 -3.65
N HIS A 42 11.77 -17.39 -2.52
CA HIS A 42 13.21 -17.14 -2.46
C HIS A 42 14.04 -18.35 -2.92
N ALA A 43 13.64 -19.56 -2.51
CA ALA A 43 14.28 -20.80 -2.96
C ALA A 43 14.07 -21.09 -4.46
N ALA A 44 12.89 -20.76 -4.98
CA ALA A 44 12.55 -21.02 -6.39
C ALA A 44 13.25 -20.05 -7.36
N VAL A 45 13.52 -18.82 -6.94
CA VAL A 45 14.14 -17.75 -7.75
C VAL A 45 15.30 -17.08 -7.01
N PRO A 46 16.42 -17.78 -6.81
CA PRO A 46 17.56 -17.25 -6.06
C PRO A 46 18.09 -15.95 -6.67
N GLY A 47 18.34 -14.94 -5.81
CA GLY A 47 18.85 -13.64 -6.23
C GLY A 47 17.78 -12.67 -6.76
N MET A 48 16.51 -13.07 -6.89
CA MET A 48 15.42 -12.17 -7.20
C MET A 48 15.03 -11.37 -5.94
N PRO A 49 15.00 -10.02 -6.01
CA PRO A 49 14.48 -9.22 -4.90
C PRO A 49 13.00 -9.52 -4.62
N ILE A 50 12.64 -9.58 -3.36
CA ILE A 50 11.26 -9.81 -2.90
C ILE A 50 10.78 -8.57 -2.16
N ASP A 51 9.88 -7.80 -2.79
CA ASP A 51 9.16 -6.71 -2.17
C ASP A 51 7.89 -7.22 -1.50
N TYR A 52 7.83 -7.16 -0.18
CA TYR A 52 6.69 -7.67 0.59
C TYR A 52 5.73 -6.54 0.97
N LYS A 53 4.49 -6.64 0.46
CA LYS A 53 3.45 -5.67 0.84
C LYS A 53 2.91 -5.98 2.23
N LEU A 54 3.41 -5.22 3.21
CA LEU A 54 3.02 -5.31 4.62
C LEU A 54 1.87 -4.35 4.91
N ALA A 55 0.73 -4.93 5.28
CA ALA A 55 -0.44 -4.17 5.65
C ALA A 55 -0.50 -4.04 7.18
N VAL A 56 -0.22 -2.85 7.68
CA VAL A 56 -0.18 -2.54 9.11
C VAL A 56 -1.49 -1.91 9.56
N ARG A 57 -1.95 -2.23 10.74
CA ARG A 57 -3.16 -1.71 11.34
C ARG A 57 -2.89 -1.17 12.74
N GLN A 58 -3.37 0.01 13.00
CA GLN A 58 -3.55 0.55 14.34
C GLN A 58 -4.86 0.02 14.94
N GLU A 59 -4.87 -0.35 16.19
CA GLU A 59 -6.10 -0.72 16.90
C GLU A 59 -7.07 0.46 16.93
N ASN A 60 -8.15 0.32 16.22
CA ASN A 60 -9.19 1.34 16.12
C ASN A 60 -10.52 0.67 15.74
N PRO A 61 -11.61 0.88 16.52
CA PRO A 61 -12.90 0.25 16.26
C PRO A 61 -13.51 0.60 14.91
N HIS A 62 -13.06 1.68 14.26
CA HIS A 62 -13.55 2.10 12.94
C HIS A 62 -12.86 1.38 11.77
N PHE A 63 -11.74 0.67 11.99
CA PHE A 63 -10.94 0.11 10.90
C PHE A 63 -11.04 -1.41 10.74
N GLY A 64 -11.90 -2.06 11.51
CA GLY A 64 -11.98 -3.52 11.51
C GLY A 64 -10.69 -4.16 12.05
N ASN A 65 -10.53 -5.46 11.83
CA ASN A 65 -9.53 -6.28 12.49
C ASN A 65 -8.56 -7.00 11.52
N ALA A 66 -8.43 -6.53 10.31
CA ALA A 66 -7.54 -7.12 9.32
C ALA A 66 -6.10 -6.60 9.39
N GLY A 67 -5.15 -7.41 8.96
CA GLY A 67 -3.73 -7.07 8.87
C GLY A 67 -2.98 -7.25 10.18
N VAL A 68 -1.69 -6.88 10.14
CA VAL A 68 -0.78 -6.95 11.27
C VAL A 68 -0.97 -5.72 12.13
N VAL A 69 -1.13 -5.88 13.44
CA VAL A 69 -1.17 -4.74 14.36
C VAL A 69 0.25 -4.29 14.70
N GLU A 70 0.38 -3.02 15.11
CA GLU A 70 1.67 -2.41 15.43
C GLU A 70 2.45 -3.24 16.45
N GLU A 71 1.79 -3.81 17.46
CA GLU A 71 2.36 -4.65 18.50
C GLU A 71 2.94 -5.99 18.02
N GLU A 72 2.56 -6.42 16.83
CA GLU A 72 3.05 -7.67 16.21
C GLU A 72 4.24 -7.44 15.27
N LEU A 73 4.56 -6.19 14.92
CA LEU A 73 5.67 -5.88 14.02
C LEU A 73 7.02 -6.45 14.49
N PRO A 74 7.37 -6.44 15.79
CA PRO A 74 8.63 -7.04 16.27
C PRO A 74 8.75 -8.54 15.99
N VAL A 75 7.64 -9.22 15.70
CA VAL A 75 7.63 -10.64 15.32
C VAL A 75 7.56 -10.79 13.80
N PHE A 76 6.62 -10.12 13.13
CA PHE A 76 6.38 -10.27 11.70
C PHE A 76 7.56 -9.80 10.86
N VAL A 77 8.12 -8.64 11.15
CA VAL A 77 9.15 -8.02 10.31
C VAL A 77 10.43 -8.86 10.29
N PRO A 78 11.02 -9.27 11.42
CA PRO A 78 12.22 -10.11 11.42
C PRO A 78 11.99 -11.50 10.80
N LEU A 79 10.82 -12.12 11.01
CA LEU A 79 10.54 -13.44 10.42
C LEU A 79 10.44 -13.36 8.89
N LEU A 80 9.84 -12.31 8.34
CA LEU A 80 9.75 -12.10 6.90
C LEU A 80 11.13 -11.77 6.29
N GLU A 81 11.95 -10.99 6.99
CA GLU A 81 13.32 -10.69 6.58
C GLU A 81 14.17 -11.97 6.54
N GLN A 82 14.12 -12.80 7.59
CA GLN A 82 14.78 -14.11 7.62
C GLN A 82 14.30 -15.05 6.51
N ALA A 83 13.04 -14.95 6.12
CA ALA A 83 12.47 -15.74 5.03
C ALA A 83 12.95 -15.32 3.64
N GLY A 84 13.57 -14.12 3.49
CA GLY A 84 14.14 -13.63 2.25
C GLY A 84 13.48 -12.38 1.67
N VAL A 85 12.66 -11.66 2.43
CA VAL A 85 12.19 -10.31 2.03
C VAL A 85 13.38 -9.37 1.91
N THR A 86 13.41 -8.56 0.86
CA THR A 86 14.47 -7.59 0.58
C THR A 86 14.00 -6.13 0.65
N SER A 87 12.69 -5.90 0.67
CA SER A 87 12.07 -4.59 0.90
C SER A 87 10.63 -4.73 1.39
N PHE A 88 10.14 -3.71 2.08
CA PHE A 88 8.76 -3.66 2.55
C PHE A 88 7.97 -2.55 1.88
N HIS A 89 6.83 -2.88 1.26
CA HIS A 89 5.85 -1.93 0.78
C HIS A 89 4.76 -1.75 1.86
N VAL A 90 4.89 -0.70 2.65
CA VAL A 90 4.04 -0.52 3.84
C VAL A 90 2.76 0.24 3.51
N THR A 91 1.63 -0.30 3.95
CA THR A 91 0.30 0.30 3.74
C THR A 91 -0.61 0.09 4.94
N LEU A 92 -1.76 0.78 4.96
CA LEU A 92 -2.79 0.52 5.95
C LEU A 92 -3.56 -0.76 5.61
N ALA A 93 -3.76 -1.62 6.60
CA ALA A 93 -4.73 -2.70 6.55
C ALA A 93 -6.11 -2.21 7.00
N ASN A 94 -7.13 -2.55 6.24
CA ASN A 94 -8.52 -2.24 6.61
C ASN A 94 -9.51 -3.16 5.90
N HIS A 95 -10.49 -3.64 6.64
CA HIS A 95 -11.57 -4.49 6.13
C HIS A 95 -12.96 -3.88 6.26
N SER A 96 -13.10 -2.73 6.92
CA SER A 96 -14.41 -2.13 7.16
C SER A 96 -14.96 -1.43 5.93
N ALA A 97 -14.13 -0.63 5.26
CA ALA A 97 -14.53 0.11 4.07
C ALA A 97 -13.32 0.36 3.15
N LEU A 98 -13.54 0.30 1.84
CA LEU A 98 -12.46 0.48 0.86
C LEU A 98 -11.88 1.91 0.89
N GLU A 99 -12.70 2.89 1.25
CA GLU A 99 -12.30 4.29 1.42
C GLU A 99 -11.22 4.47 2.50
N ASN A 100 -11.15 3.59 3.49
CA ASN A 100 -10.10 3.65 4.50
C ASN A 100 -8.71 3.32 3.92
N THR A 101 -8.63 2.41 2.96
CA THR A 101 -7.38 2.05 2.26
C THR A 101 -7.10 2.93 1.04
N ILE A 102 -8.15 3.58 0.50
CA ILE A 102 -8.08 4.52 -0.62
C ILE A 102 -8.72 5.86 -0.20
N PRO A 103 -8.16 6.55 0.81
CA PRO A 103 -8.87 7.66 1.44
C PRO A 103 -9.07 8.83 0.48
N PRO A 104 -10.30 9.39 0.42
CA PRO A 104 -10.56 10.66 -0.25
C PRO A 104 -9.87 11.83 0.46
N ALA A 105 -9.92 13.01 -0.14
CA ALA A 105 -9.26 14.19 0.42
C ALA A 105 -9.90 14.67 1.75
N ASP A 106 -11.17 14.39 1.94
CA ASP A 106 -11.99 14.73 3.11
C ASP A 106 -12.17 13.59 4.10
N HIS A 107 -11.33 12.53 4.00
CA HIS A 107 -11.43 11.39 4.90
C HIS A 107 -11.17 11.82 6.36
N PRO A 108 -12.02 11.41 7.33
CA PRO A 108 -11.95 11.90 8.73
C PRO A 108 -10.61 11.62 9.43
N TYR A 109 -9.90 10.55 9.03
CA TYR A 109 -8.64 10.13 9.66
C TYR A 109 -7.42 10.22 8.75
N PHE A 110 -7.61 10.21 7.42
CA PHE A 110 -6.53 10.09 6.42
C PHE A 110 -6.61 11.17 5.34
N SER A 111 -7.06 12.38 5.69
CA SER A 111 -7.13 13.52 4.78
C SER A 111 -5.76 14.07 4.38
N GLN A 112 -4.77 13.93 5.25
CA GLN A 112 -3.43 14.49 5.02
C GLN A 112 -2.66 13.74 3.91
N PRO A 113 -1.86 14.43 3.09
CA PRO A 113 -0.87 13.79 2.23
C PRO A 113 0.12 12.97 3.06
N GLY A 114 0.56 11.82 2.51
CA GLY A 114 1.45 10.92 3.25
C GLY A 114 0.80 10.22 4.44
N CYS A 115 -0.53 10.10 4.47
CA CYS A 115 -1.32 9.65 5.62
C CYS A 115 -0.94 8.27 6.19
N PHE A 116 -0.25 7.42 5.41
CA PHE A 116 0.19 6.10 5.86
C PHE A 116 1.69 6.03 6.19
N LEU A 117 2.43 7.13 6.04
CA LEU A 117 3.88 7.14 6.30
C LEU A 117 4.23 6.85 7.77
N LYS A 118 3.33 7.14 8.70
CA LYS A 118 3.51 6.76 10.10
C LYS A 118 3.74 5.25 10.29
N PHE A 119 3.09 4.41 9.47
CA PHE A 119 3.32 2.96 9.52
C PHE A 119 4.70 2.55 8.98
N CYS A 120 5.28 3.37 8.10
CA CYS A 120 6.68 3.19 7.69
C CYS A 120 7.63 3.44 8.87
N ASP A 121 7.34 4.44 9.71
CA ASP A 121 8.13 4.74 10.91
C ASP A 121 8.07 3.59 11.92
N GLU A 122 6.88 2.98 12.09
CA GLU A 122 6.71 1.80 12.96
C GLU A 122 7.48 0.59 12.44
N VAL A 123 7.38 0.28 11.13
CA VAL A 123 8.11 -0.84 10.53
C VAL A 123 9.63 -0.60 10.60
N ARG A 124 10.09 0.64 10.43
CA ARG A 124 11.51 1.01 10.47
C ARG A 124 12.20 0.65 11.79
N GLN A 125 11.46 0.55 12.88
CA GLN A 125 12.01 0.17 14.18
C GLN A 125 12.57 -1.26 14.20
N TYR A 126 12.16 -2.09 13.24
CA TYR A 126 12.46 -3.55 13.24
C TYR A 126 13.23 -4.02 12.00
N THR A 127 13.61 -3.13 11.08
CA THR A 127 14.36 -3.48 9.87
C THR A 127 15.15 -2.30 9.32
N ASP A 128 16.32 -2.61 8.74
CA ASP A 128 17.12 -1.68 7.94
C ASP A 128 16.87 -1.81 6.43
N LEU A 129 16.03 -2.75 6.02
CA LEU A 129 15.66 -2.95 4.62
C LEU A 129 14.97 -1.73 4.02
N PRO A 130 15.04 -1.53 2.70
CA PRO A 130 14.31 -0.46 2.02
C PRO A 130 12.81 -0.53 2.30
N ILE A 131 12.21 0.65 2.58
CA ILE A 131 10.78 0.81 2.78
C ILE A 131 10.19 1.64 1.65
N CYS A 132 9.16 1.09 1.00
CA CYS A 132 8.32 1.78 0.05
C CYS A 132 7.06 2.29 0.77
N GLY A 133 6.91 3.61 0.85
CA GLY A 133 5.73 4.25 1.46
C GLY A 133 4.61 4.52 0.46
N VAL A 134 3.37 4.49 0.93
CA VAL A 134 2.17 4.80 0.14
C VAL A 134 1.20 5.66 0.96
N GLY A 135 0.23 6.27 0.32
CA GLY A 135 -0.87 6.99 0.96
C GLY A 135 -0.88 8.49 0.71
N GLY A 136 -1.59 8.92 -0.34
CA GLY A 136 -1.74 10.34 -0.67
C GLY A 136 -0.44 11.04 -1.10
N LEU A 137 0.53 10.31 -1.62
CA LEU A 137 1.80 10.83 -2.15
C LEU A 137 1.58 11.39 -3.56
N ASN A 138 0.93 12.54 -3.67
CA ASN A 138 0.61 13.21 -4.93
C ASN A 138 1.28 14.59 -5.09
N ASP A 139 2.02 15.01 -4.07
CA ASP A 139 2.82 16.24 -4.06
C ASP A 139 4.29 15.90 -4.27
N PRO A 140 4.94 16.42 -5.34
CA PRO A 140 6.36 16.15 -5.62
C PRO A 140 7.28 16.59 -4.48
N ASP A 141 7.05 17.76 -3.90
CA ASP A 141 7.92 18.32 -2.86
C ASP A 141 7.85 17.47 -1.59
N LEU A 142 6.63 17.00 -1.23
CA LEU A 142 6.47 16.06 -0.12
C LEU A 142 7.21 14.76 -0.38
N VAL A 143 7.07 14.19 -1.58
CA VAL A 143 7.74 12.93 -1.94
C VAL A 143 9.25 13.08 -1.84
N GLU A 144 9.81 14.14 -2.44
CA GLU A 144 11.24 14.42 -2.40
C GLU A 144 11.74 14.60 -0.96
N GLN A 145 11.01 15.33 -0.13
CA GLN A 145 11.34 15.50 1.28
C GLN A 145 11.42 14.16 2.03
N GLN A 146 10.46 13.25 1.79
CA GLN A 146 10.45 11.95 2.47
C GLN A 146 11.60 11.04 2.00
N LEU A 147 11.94 11.10 0.70
CA LEU A 147 13.09 10.38 0.14
C LEU A 147 14.41 10.95 0.64
N ALA A 148 14.59 12.27 0.60
CA ALA A 148 15.81 12.96 1.03
C ALA A 148 16.08 12.78 2.54
N SER A 149 15.04 12.72 3.35
CA SER A 149 15.16 12.44 4.80
C SER A 149 15.51 10.98 5.12
N GLY A 150 15.46 10.08 4.12
CA GLY A 150 15.65 8.64 4.34
C GLY A 150 14.50 7.93 5.03
N ARG A 151 13.37 8.62 5.27
CA ARG A 151 12.18 8.03 5.90
C ARG A 151 11.62 6.86 5.09
N ILE A 152 11.63 7.01 3.76
CA ILE A 152 11.32 5.96 2.79
C ILE A 152 12.38 5.95 1.69
N GLN A 153 12.59 4.81 1.05
CA GLN A 153 13.50 4.67 -0.09
C GLN A 153 12.76 4.61 -1.42
N CYS A 154 11.45 4.39 -1.38
CA CYS A 154 10.60 4.38 -2.55
C CYS A 154 9.21 4.94 -2.21
N ALA A 155 8.61 5.68 -3.15
CA ALA A 155 7.24 6.19 -3.02
C ALA A 155 6.32 5.47 -4.00
N ALA A 156 5.33 4.74 -3.46
CA ALA A 156 4.32 4.09 -4.28
C ALA A 156 3.09 4.98 -4.46
N MET A 157 2.63 5.09 -5.69
CA MET A 157 1.44 5.87 -6.00
C MET A 157 0.59 5.18 -7.08
N SER A 158 -0.72 5.16 -6.87
CA SER A 158 -1.69 4.58 -7.81
C SER A 158 -2.53 5.67 -8.47
N ARG A 159 -3.39 6.34 -7.69
CA ARG A 159 -4.31 7.36 -8.20
C ARG A 159 -3.58 8.56 -8.82
N GLN A 160 -2.38 8.90 -8.34
CA GLN A 160 -1.58 9.97 -8.94
C GLN A 160 -1.15 9.59 -10.36
N LEU A 161 -0.70 8.36 -10.59
CA LEU A 161 -0.33 7.91 -11.94
C LEU A 161 -1.54 7.70 -12.86
N LEU A 162 -2.75 7.50 -12.31
CA LEU A 162 -3.98 7.59 -13.09
C LEU A 162 -4.31 9.04 -13.47
N ALA A 163 -4.05 10.00 -12.58
CA ALA A 163 -4.26 11.42 -12.86
C ALA A 163 -3.24 11.96 -13.87
N ASP A 164 -1.98 11.55 -13.73
CA ASP A 164 -0.89 11.94 -14.62
C ASP A 164 0.10 10.78 -14.79
N PRO A 165 -0.02 9.98 -15.85
CA PRO A 165 0.92 8.88 -16.12
C PRO A 165 2.36 9.34 -16.34
N ASP A 166 2.55 10.58 -16.77
CA ASP A 166 3.85 11.15 -17.11
C ASP A 166 4.50 11.92 -15.92
N TRP A 167 3.97 11.74 -14.73
CA TRP A 167 4.36 12.45 -13.51
C TRP A 167 5.89 12.47 -13.29
N VAL A 168 6.55 11.30 -13.38
CA VAL A 168 7.99 11.17 -13.16
C VAL A 168 8.79 11.89 -14.24
N ASN A 169 8.38 11.78 -15.52
CA ASN A 169 9.07 12.43 -16.62
C ASN A 169 8.93 13.95 -16.55
N LYS A 170 7.75 14.46 -16.21
CA LYS A 170 7.54 15.90 -16.00
C LYS A 170 8.45 16.43 -14.91
N LEU A 171 8.61 15.71 -13.79
CA LEU A 171 9.56 16.11 -12.73
C LEU A 171 11.01 16.12 -13.22
N LYS A 172 11.45 15.05 -13.91
CA LYS A 172 12.81 14.98 -14.49
C LYS A 172 13.12 16.12 -15.46
N ASN A 173 12.10 16.61 -16.17
CA ASN A 173 12.21 17.68 -17.15
C ASN A 173 11.97 19.08 -16.57
N GLY A 174 11.82 19.22 -15.24
CA GLY A 174 11.54 20.51 -14.60
C GLY A 174 10.17 21.10 -14.91
N GLN A 175 9.18 20.25 -15.22
CA GLN A 175 7.82 20.61 -15.63
C GLN A 175 6.79 20.30 -14.53
N ALA A 176 7.15 20.48 -13.27
CA ALA A 176 6.31 20.13 -12.12
C ALA A 176 4.95 20.85 -12.13
N GLU A 177 4.89 22.06 -12.67
CA GLU A 177 3.68 22.87 -12.80
C GLU A 177 2.67 22.29 -13.81
N GLN A 178 3.12 21.40 -14.71
CA GLN A 178 2.26 20.74 -15.72
C GLN A 178 1.65 19.44 -15.18
N ILE A 179 1.95 19.07 -13.95
CA ILE A 179 1.46 17.83 -13.35
C ILE A 179 -0.02 17.98 -12.96
N HIS A 180 -0.86 17.08 -13.49
CA HIS A 180 -2.22 16.92 -13.01
C HIS A 180 -2.22 16.20 -11.64
N ARG A 181 -2.24 16.95 -10.54
CA ARG A 181 -2.25 16.37 -9.19
C ARG A 181 -3.58 15.67 -8.90
N CYS A 182 -3.51 14.44 -8.42
CA CYS A 182 -4.69 13.67 -8.02
C CYS A 182 -5.49 14.42 -6.95
N LEU A 183 -6.76 14.68 -7.24
CA LEU A 183 -7.70 15.35 -6.32
C LEU A 183 -8.13 14.46 -5.15
N ARG A 184 -7.74 13.20 -5.13
CA ARG A 184 -8.20 12.19 -4.17
C ARG A 184 -9.73 12.09 -4.05
N CYS A 185 -10.45 12.40 -5.14
CA CYS A 185 -11.92 12.50 -5.17
C CYS A 185 -12.64 11.15 -5.27
N ASN A 186 -11.93 10.07 -5.56
CA ASN A 186 -12.45 8.71 -5.77
C ASN A 186 -13.57 8.55 -6.82
N LYS A 187 -13.95 9.60 -7.55
CA LYS A 187 -15.15 9.63 -8.40
C LYS A 187 -15.12 8.60 -9.53
N LYS A 188 -14.10 8.66 -10.41
CA LYS A 188 -14.02 7.77 -11.57
C LYS A 188 -13.08 6.60 -11.40
N CYS A 189 -12.10 6.68 -10.52
CA CYS A 189 -11.22 5.56 -10.24
C CYS A 189 -11.90 4.52 -9.35
N LEU A 190 -12.17 4.83 -8.09
CA LEU A 190 -12.86 3.93 -7.17
C LEU A 190 -14.34 3.77 -7.54
N GLY A 191 -15.04 4.87 -7.80
CA GLY A 191 -16.45 4.83 -8.20
C GLY A 191 -16.67 4.08 -9.51
N GLY A 192 -15.79 4.23 -10.49
CA GLY A 192 -15.84 3.46 -11.74
C GLY A 192 -15.61 1.96 -11.50
N LEU A 193 -14.66 1.61 -10.63
CA LEU A 193 -14.42 0.22 -10.22
C LEU A 193 -15.66 -0.40 -9.55
N MET A 194 -16.27 0.31 -8.62
CA MET A 194 -17.46 -0.14 -7.89
C MET A 194 -18.68 -0.28 -8.82
N ALA A 195 -18.77 0.57 -9.85
CA ALA A 195 -19.81 0.51 -10.86
C ALA A 195 -19.51 -0.46 -12.01
N HIS A 196 -18.43 -1.24 -11.95
CA HIS A 196 -17.97 -2.14 -13.03
C HIS A 196 -17.72 -1.45 -14.39
N GLN A 197 -17.38 -0.15 -14.37
CA GLN A 197 -17.12 0.68 -15.55
C GLN A 197 -15.62 0.86 -15.83
N GLY A 198 -14.77 0.11 -15.10
CA GLY A 198 -13.32 0.24 -15.17
C GLY A 198 -12.80 1.42 -14.33
N THR A 199 -11.47 1.52 -14.27
CA THR A 199 -10.77 2.54 -13.48
C THR A 199 -10.29 3.67 -14.39
N ARG A 200 -10.76 4.89 -14.18
CA ARG A 200 -10.43 6.09 -14.95
C ARG A 200 -10.15 7.28 -14.03
N CYS A 201 -9.62 8.36 -14.57
CA CYS A 201 -9.48 9.63 -13.85
C CYS A 201 -10.49 10.67 -14.33
N VAL A 202 -10.79 11.66 -13.49
CA VAL A 202 -11.60 12.83 -13.90
C VAL A 202 -10.85 13.70 -14.91
N TYR A 203 -9.53 13.61 -14.98
CA TYR A 203 -8.67 14.32 -15.92
C TYR A 203 -8.61 13.68 -17.32
N ASP A 204 -9.19 12.50 -17.57
CA ASP A 204 -9.05 11.82 -18.85
C ASP A 204 -9.53 12.67 -20.05
N ALA A 205 -10.70 13.33 -19.89
CA ALA A 205 -11.23 14.20 -20.91
C ALA A 205 -10.34 15.43 -21.20
N LEU A 206 -9.65 15.93 -20.18
CA LEU A 206 -8.70 17.05 -20.32
C LEU A 206 -7.46 16.59 -21.08
N ARG A 207 -6.87 15.46 -20.68
CA ARG A 207 -5.69 14.88 -21.36
C ARG A 207 -5.96 14.54 -22.84
N GLU A 208 -7.14 13.98 -23.13
CA GLU A 208 -7.55 13.70 -24.51
C GLU A 208 -7.64 14.97 -25.37
N LYS A 209 -8.07 16.10 -24.75
CA LYS A 209 -8.10 17.40 -25.43
C LYS A 209 -6.69 17.97 -25.63
N GLU A 210 -5.83 17.88 -24.62
CA GLU A 210 -4.44 18.33 -24.69
C GLU A 210 -3.67 17.56 -25.78
N ALA A 211 -3.82 16.23 -25.83
CA ALA A 211 -3.17 15.38 -26.83
C ALA A 211 -3.63 15.65 -28.28
N LYS A 212 -4.83 16.21 -28.49
CA LYS A 212 -5.31 16.59 -29.81
C LYS A 212 -4.78 17.95 -30.27
N ASN A 213 -4.26 18.75 -29.35
CA ASN A 213 -3.77 20.11 -29.60
C ASN A 213 -2.23 20.18 -29.65
N ALA A 214 -1.55 19.07 -29.31
CA ALA A 214 -0.08 18.91 -29.39
C ALA A 214 0.33 18.27 -30.72
#